data_5175eb3c6e4d1cfbd09c14bf7e671458
#
_entry.id   5175eb3c6e4d1cfbd09c14bf7e671458
#
_cell.length_a   1.000
_cell.length_b   1.000
_cell.length_c   1.000
_cell.angle_alpha   90.00
_cell.angle_beta   90.00
_cell.angle_gamma   90.00
#
_symmetry.space_group_name_H-M   'P 1'
#
loop_
_entity.id
_entity.type
_entity.pdbx_description
1 polymer ?
#
loop_
_entity_poly.entity_id
_entity_poly.type
_entity_poly.pdbx_seq_one_letter_code
_entity_poly.pdbx_strand_id
1 'polypeptide(L)'
;MKLTFEEKKLLYTYGCADLELTRKRLYKIAGLTVDPNQNKMVYDFCRKLEDETLADWYDQMFYFVRAEMECYTNMRLLMQDIEEEVGAKRS
;
A
#
# COMPACT_ATOMS: atom_id res chain seq x y z
N MET A 1 -10.15 11.39 -2.75
CA MET A 1 -8.67 11.27 -2.76
C MET A 1 -8.26 10.14 -3.67
N LYS A 2 -7.30 10.39 -4.53
CA LYS A 2 -6.81 9.39 -5.47
C LYS A 2 -5.42 8.93 -5.04
N LEU A 3 -5.26 7.63 -4.81
CA LEU A 3 -3.99 7.05 -4.37
C LEU A 3 -3.26 6.41 -5.54
N THR A 4 -1.93 6.60 -5.60
CA THR A 4 -1.08 5.88 -6.53
C THR A 4 -0.91 4.44 -6.06
N PHE A 5 -0.42 3.57 -6.95
CA PHE A 5 -0.15 2.18 -6.59
C PHE A 5 0.87 2.07 -5.45
N GLU A 6 1.91 2.91 -5.47
CA GLU A 6 2.92 2.92 -4.42
C GLU A 6 2.35 3.36 -3.08
N GLU A 7 1.45 4.33 -3.09
CA GLU A 7 0.76 4.77 -1.87
C GLU A 7 -0.15 3.67 -1.32
N LYS A 8 -0.84 2.94 -2.18
CA LYS A 8 -1.65 1.79 -1.78
C LYS A 8 -0.79 0.68 -1.15
N LYS A 9 0.39 0.43 -1.69
CA LYS A 9 1.34 -0.53 -1.13
C LYS A 9 1.79 -0.11 0.27
N LEU A 10 2.09 1.16 0.47
CA LEU A 10 2.44 1.69 1.79
C LEU A 10 1.30 1.51 2.78
N LEU A 11 0.10 1.85 2.37
CA LEU A 11 -1.08 1.71 3.23
C LEU A 11 -1.34 0.25 3.59
N TYR A 12 -1.21 -0.65 2.64
CA TYR A 12 -1.40 -2.09 2.87
C TYR A 12 -0.33 -2.66 3.81
N THR A 13 0.93 -2.23 3.64
CA THR A 13 2.06 -2.78 4.40
C THR A 13 2.10 -2.25 5.83
N TYR A 14 1.89 -0.95 6.01
CA TYR A 14 2.11 -0.27 7.29
C TYR A 14 0.84 0.27 7.93
N GLY A 15 -0.25 0.39 7.18
CA GLY A 15 -1.49 0.98 7.66
C GLY A 15 -2.37 0.00 8.42
N CYS A 16 -3.42 0.55 9.00
CA CYS A 16 -4.49 -0.19 9.65
C CYS A 16 -5.79 0.63 9.56
N ALA A 17 -6.87 0.12 10.11
CA ALA A 17 -8.16 0.82 10.09
C ALA A 17 -8.17 2.09 10.96
N ASP A 18 -7.19 2.26 11.83
CA ASP A 18 -7.03 3.45 12.67
C ASP A 18 -6.16 4.48 11.94
N LEU A 19 -6.75 5.60 11.55
CA LEU A 19 -6.07 6.66 10.80
C LEU A 19 -4.92 7.28 11.60
N GLU A 20 -5.13 7.54 12.87
CA GLU A 20 -4.10 8.14 13.74
C GLU A 20 -2.86 7.25 13.83
N LEU A 21 -3.08 5.96 14.03
CA LEU A 21 -2.00 4.99 14.12
C LEU A 21 -1.28 4.83 12.78
N THR A 22 -2.03 4.85 11.68
CA THR A 22 -1.47 4.81 10.32
C THR A 22 -0.57 6.01 10.08
N ARG A 23 -1.02 7.23 10.45
CA ARG A 23 -0.21 8.44 10.33
C ARG A 23 1.11 8.32 11.10
N LYS A 24 1.04 7.88 12.34
CA LYS A 24 2.24 7.71 13.18
C LYS A 24 3.23 6.74 12.57
N ARG A 25 2.74 5.59 12.09
CA ARG A 25 3.58 4.57 11.46
C ARG A 25 4.25 5.09 10.20
N LEU A 26 3.52 5.78 9.35
CA LEU A 26 4.04 6.30 8.09
C LEU A 26 5.06 7.42 8.30
N TYR A 27 4.85 8.32 9.27
CA TYR A 27 5.85 9.32 9.62
C TYR A 27 7.14 8.69 10.13
N LYS A 28 7.02 7.63 10.91
CA LYS A 28 8.19 6.89 11.37
C LYS A 28 8.94 6.24 10.20
N ILE A 29 8.23 5.62 9.27
CA ILE A 29 8.82 5.03 8.07
C ILE A 29 9.51 6.11 7.22
N ALA A 30 8.87 7.27 7.05
CA ALA A 30 9.46 8.40 6.34
C ALA A 30 10.80 8.82 6.96
N GLY A 31 10.85 8.89 8.28
CA GLY A 31 12.08 9.24 8.99
C GLY A 31 13.19 8.20 8.85
N LEU A 32 12.85 6.95 8.59
CA LEU A 32 13.81 5.86 8.42
C LEU A 32 14.21 5.62 6.96
N THR A 33 13.52 6.24 6.01
CA THR A 33 13.77 6.04 4.58
C THR A 33 14.92 6.93 4.13
N VAL A 34 15.99 6.32 3.65
CA VAL A 34 17.24 7.00 3.26
C VAL A 34 17.18 7.52 1.82
N ASP A 35 16.54 6.78 0.91
CA ASP A 35 16.43 7.17 -0.49
C ASP A 35 15.59 8.46 -0.63
N PRO A 36 16.13 9.56 -1.24
CA PRO A 36 15.41 10.82 -1.33
C PRO A 36 14.07 10.73 -2.07
N ASN A 37 13.99 9.93 -3.13
CA ASN A 37 12.77 9.78 -3.91
C ASN A 37 11.69 9.03 -3.11
N GLN A 38 12.08 7.96 -2.44
CA GLN A 38 11.18 7.20 -1.59
C GLN A 38 10.74 8.02 -0.37
N ASN A 39 11.68 8.74 0.22
CA ASN A 39 11.41 9.62 1.36
C ASN A 39 10.35 10.66 1.01
N LYS A 40 10.52 11.34 -0.14
CA LYS A 40 9.56 12.33 -0.63
C LYS A 40 8.17 11.71 -0.83
N MET A 41 8.12 10.53 -1.45
CA MET A 41 6.86 9.83 -1.70
C MET A 41 6.13 9.52 -0.40
N VAL A 42 6.83 9.02 0.60
CA VAL A 42 6.23 8.68 1.89
C VAL A 42 5.71 9.93 2.60
N TYR A 43 6.49 11.02 2.62
CA TYR A 43 6.05 12.28 3.22
C TYR A 43 4.85 12.87 2.49
N ASP A 44 4.83 12.83 1.15
CA ASP A 44 3.69 13.32 0.37
C ASP A 44 2.43 12.53 0.70
N PHE A 45 2.55 11.23 0.87
CA PHE A 45 1.44 10.39 1.29
C PHE A 45 0.97 10.74 2.71
N CYS A 46 1.90 10.96 3.63
CA CYS A 46 1.57 11.41 5.00
C CYS A 46 0.73 12.68 4.98
N ARG A 47 1.10 13.65 4.12
CA ARG A 47 0.35 14.90 3.97
C ARG A 47 -1.06 14.67 3.44
N LYS A 48 -1.25 13.74 2.51
CA LYS A 48 -2.58 13.37 2.02
C LYS A 48 -3.45 12.83 3.15
N LEU A 49 -2.86 12.07 4.07
CA LEU A 49 -3.58 11.49 5.20
C LEU A 49 -3.93 12.51 6.29
N GLU A 50 -3.42 13.74 6.20
CA GLU A 50 -3.76 14.83 7.11
C GLU A 50 -5.07 15.55 6.73
N ASP A 51 -5.68 15.21 5.60
CA ASP A 51 -6.96 15.77 5.17
C ASP A 51 -8.04 15.44 6.20
N GLU A 52 -8.66 16.50 6.75
CA GLU A 52 -9.69 16.38 7.78
C GLU A 52 -10.91 15.60 7.32
N THR A 53 -11.26 15.70 6.03
CA THR A 53 -12.41 14.99 5.47
C THR A 53 -12.17 13.49 5.40
N LEU A 54 -10.93 13.05 5.43
CA LEU A 54 -10.56 11.65 5.34
C LEU A 54 -11.05 10.84 6.55
N ALA A 55 -11.08 11.44 7.73
CA ALA A 55 -11.46 10.76 8.96
C ALA A 55 -12.84 10.09 8.88
N ASP A 56 -13.77 10.69 8.12
CA ASP A 56 -15.15 10.21 8.02
C ASP A 56 -15.29 8.92 7.19
N TRP A 57 -14.33 8.64 6.30
CA TRP A 57 -14.42 7.50 5.38
C TRP A 57 -13.09 6.73 5.24
N TYR A 58 -12.12 7.01 6.11
CA TYR A 58 -10.80 6.36 6.04
C TYR A 58 -10.89 4.84 6.21
N ASP A 59 -11.68 4.35 7.14
CA ASP A 59 -11.83 2.91 7.38
C ASP A 59 -12.35 2.19 6.14
N GLN A 60 -13.33 2.77 5.44
CA GLN A 60 -13.86 2.21 4.19
C GLN A 60 -12.78 2.19 3.11
N MET A 61 -12.02 3.28 2.98
CA MET A 61 -10.92 3.37 2.05
C MET A 61 -9.85 2.30 2.36
N PHE A 62 -9.49 2.15 3.62
CA PHE A 62 -8.49 1.18 4.05
C PHE A 62 -8.90 -0.25 3.68
N TYR A 63 -10.11 -0.64 3.98
CA TYR A 63 -10.59 -1.98 3.67
C TYR A 63 -10.68 -2.22 2.16
N PHE A 64 -11.05 -1.21 1.41
CA PHE A 64 -11.08 -1.29 -0.05
C PHE A 64 -9.68 -1.49 -0.63
N VAL A 65 -8.71 -0.70 -0.18
CA VAL A 65 -7.31 -0.81 -0.63
C VAL A 65 -6.73 -2.17 -0.23
N ARG A 66 -7.01 -2.63 0.97
CA ARG A 66 -6.57 -3.94 1.45
C ARG A 66 -7.09 -5.07 0.56
N ALA A 67 -8.37 -5.05 0.24
CA ALA A 67 -8.96 -6.06 -0.64
C ALA A 67 -8.35 -6.02 -2.04
N GLU A 68 -8.15 -4.82 -2.60
CA GLU A 68 -7.52 -4.62 -3.89
C GLU A 68 -6.09 -5.18 -3.92
N MET A 69 -5.29 -4.88 -2.90
CA MET A 69 -3.91 -5.34 -2.83
C MET A 69 -3.81 -6.84 -2.60
N GLU A 70 -4.70 -7.42 -1.80
CA GLU A 70 -4.77 -8.87 -1.60
C GLU A 70 -5.14 -9.58 -2.90
N CYS A 71 -6.10 -9.05 -3.64
CA CYS A 71 -6.47 -9.58 -4.94
C CYS A 71 -5.30 -9.53 -5.92
N TYR A 72 -4.60 -8.41 -5.98
CA TYR A 72 -3.40 -8.25 -6.82
C TYR A 72 -2.33 -9.27 -6.47
N THR A 73 -2.04 -9.46 -5.19
CA THR A 73 -1.04 -10.42 -4.73
C THR A 73 -1.43 -11.84 -5.09
N ASN A 74 -2.69 -12.22 -4.89
CA ASN A 74 -3.18 -13.55 -5.22
C ASN A 74 -3.11 -13.83 -6.72
N MET A 75 -3.48 -12.87 -7.56
CA MET A 75 -3.37 -13.00 -9.01
C MET A 75 -1.93 -13.15 -9.46
N ARG A 76 -1.02 -12.39 -8.85
CA ARG A 76 0.41 -12.47 -9.17
C ARG A 76 0.98 -13.86 -8.84
N LEU A 77 0.62 -14.42 -7.68
CA LEU A 77 1.04 -15.76 -7.28
C LEU A 77 0.48 -16.82 -8.22
N LEU A 78 -0.77 -16.68 -8.61
CA LEU A 78 -1.42 -17.61 -9.54
C LEU A 78 -0.73 -17.60 -10.91
N MET A 79 -0.40 -16.43 -11.43
CA MET A 79 0.33 -16.29 -12.70
C MET A 79 1.72 -16.90 -12.62
N GLN A 80 2.39 -16.75 -11.49
CA GLN A 80 3.70 -17.34 -11.27
C GLN A 80 3.63 -18.88 -11.31
N ASP A 81 2.64 -19.47 -10.66
CA ASP A 81 2.42 -20.91 -10.68
C ASP A 81 2.17 -21.44 -12.12
N ILE A 82 1.39 -20.72 -12.91
CA ILE A 82 1.12 -21.07 -14.30
C ILE A 82 2.40 -21.04 -15.12
N GLU A 83 3.23 -20.01 -14.94
CA GLU A 83 4.51 -19.90 -15.63
C GLU A 83 5.47 -21.04 -15.28
N GLU A 84 5.51 -21.44 -14.02
CA GLU A 84 6.33 -22.55 -13.56
C GLU A 84 5.89 -23.87 -14.19
N GLU A 85 4.58 -24.13 -14.25
CA GLU A 85 4.03 -25.35 -14.90
C GLU A 85 4.37 -25.40 -16.37
N VAL A 86 4.21 -24.29 -17.10
CA VAL A 86 4.51 -24.20 -18.52
C VAL A 86 6.01 -24.40 -18.74
N GLY A 87 6.86 -23.83 -17.90
CA GLY A 87 8.31 -24.02 -17.93
C GLY A 87 8.70 -25.48 -17.74
N ALA A 88 8.10 -26.16 -16.76
CA ALA A 88 8.36 -27.56 -16.50
C ALA A 88 7.97 -28.47 -17.66
N LYS A 89 6.87 -28.15 -18.35
CA LYS A 89 6.40 -28.91 -19.51
C LYS A 89 7.28 -28.75 -20.75
N ARG A 90 8.04 -27.67 -20.82
CA ARG A 90 8.93 -27.40 -21.97
C ARG A 90 10.30 -28.06 -21.82
N SER A 91 10.63 -28.44 -20.61
CA SER A 91 11.89 -29.11 -20.34
C SER A 91 11.75 -30.63 -20.47
#